data_b92b5cc146aaf5b4858667a9c8e594bc
#
_entry.id   b92b5cc146aaf5b4858667a9c8e594bc
#
_cell.length_a   1.000
_cell.length_b   1.000
_cell.length_c   1.000
_cell.angle_alpha   90.00
_cell.angle_beta   90.00
_cell.angle_gamma   90.00
#
_symmetry.space_group_name_H-M   'P 1'
#
loop_
_entity.id
_entity.type
_entity.pdbx_description
1 polymer ?
#
loop_
_entity_poly.entity_id
_entity_poly.type
_entity_poly.pdbx_seq_one_letter_code
_entity_poly.pdbx_strand_id
1 'polypeptide(L)'
;MPHIKPDALRQIGYQLFETAGCPPESARAVVDHLVESSLYGHDSHGSLRIYEYIGQIQDGIFDPKGQPSIISDRPCAVAIDGGGAMGQIGATFATQLAIDRAREHGVATVTLRNCGHVGRVGAYPLQSARQGFIGLAFCNAGHLGRQIAPYGGIDGKLSTNPIAFAAPRRDNEPILVDMTTSVCAEGKVRVAHNKGESLPEGRIIDHDGNPSTDPEDFVGKPGGAILPFGGPKVFCGFDPERVTSNHI
;
A
#
# COMPACT_ATOMS: atom_id res chain seq x y z
N MET A 1 14.25 -19.02 -13.57
CA MET A 1 12.79 -18.87 -13.45
C MET A 1 12.19 -18.77 -14.84
N PRO A 2 11.00 -19.31 -15.11
CA PRO A 2 10.36 -19.11 -16.40
C PRO A 2 10.00 -17.62 -16.58
N HIS A 3 10.29 -17.10 -17.76
CA HIS A 3 9.90 -15.74 -18.14
C HIS A 3 8.52 -15.78 -18.82
N ILE A 4 7.60 -14.97 -18.35
CA ILE A 4 6.29 -14.81 -18.97
C ILE A 4 6.17 -13.39 -19.55
N LYS A 5 5.60 -13.25 -20.74
CA LYS A 5 5.36 -11.93 -21.33
C LYS A 5 4.25 -11.21 -20.54
N PRO A 6 4.37 -9.89 -20.29
CA PRO A 6 3.38 -9.14 -19.52
C PRO A 6 1.93 -9.32 -20.03
N ASP A 7 1.71 -9.30 -21.35
CA ASP A 7 0.38 -9.45 -21.92
C ASP A 7 -0.19 -10.87 -21.71
N ALA A 8 0.64 -11.90 -21.78
CA ALA A 8 0.19 -13.27 -21.47
C ALA A 8 -0.20 -13.39 -20.01
N LEU A 9 0.57 -12.76 -19.09
CA LEU A 9 0.25 -12.73 -17.67
C LEU A 9 -1.06 -11.97 -17.39
N ARG A 10 -1.29 -10.85 -18.09
CA ARG A 10 -2.57 -10.12 -18.02
C ARG A 10 -3.76 -11.01 -18.42
N GLN A 11 -3.68 -11.69 -19.55
CA GLN A 11 -4.76 -12.55 -20.02
C GLN A 11 -5.08 -13.67 -19.02
N ILE A 12 -4.06 -14.32 -18.47
CA ILE A 12 -4.24 -15.34 -17.44
C ILE A 12 -4.89 -14.72 -16.18
N GLY A 13 -4.38 -13.58 -15.75
CA GLY A 13 -4.91 -12.87 -14.58
C GLY A 13 -6.38 -12.48 -14.73
N TYR A 14 -6.78 -11.93 -15.89
CA TYR A 14 -8.19 -11.59 -16.16
C TYR A 14 -9.09 -12.80 -16.02
N GLN A 15 -8.74 -13.92 -16.67
CA GLN A 15 -9.53 -15.16 -16.60
C GLN A 15 -9.65 -15.68 -15.15
N LEU A 16 -8.57 -15.61 -14.36
CA LEU A 16 -8.57 -16.04 -12.98
C LEU A 16 -9.51 -15.20 -12.11
N PHE A 17 -9.46 -13.87 -12.22
CA PHE A 17 -10.34 -12.98 -11.47
C PHE A 17 -11.79 -13.06 -11.92
N GLU A 18 -12.06 -13.16 -13.24
CA GLU A 18 -13.41 -13.37 -13.77
C GLU A 18 -13.99 -14.70 -13.26
N THR A 19 -13.20 -15.78 -13.23
CA THR A 19 -13.59 -17.08 -12.66
C THR A 19 -13.87 -16.98 -11.16
N ALA A 20 -13.17 -16.10 -10.45
CA ALA A 20 -13.42 -15.81 -9.03
C ALA A 20 -14.65 -14.91 -8.79
N GLY A 21 -15.35 -14.51 -9.83
CA GLY A 21 -16.61 -13.75 -9.75
C GLY A 21 -16.49 -12.25 -9.96
N CYS A 22 -15.30 -11.76 -10.34
CA CYS A 22 -15.11 -10.33 -10.63
C CYS A 22 -15.74 -9.95 -11.99
N PRO A 23 -16.40 -8.79 -12.09
CA PRO A 23 -16.73 -8.19 -13.37
C PRO A 23 -15.47 -7.99 -14.22
N PRO A 24 -15.56 -8.08 -15.57
CA PRO A 24 -14.39 -7.97 -16.46
C PRO A 24 -13.61 -6.67 -16.29
N GLU A 25 -14.28 -5.55 -16.06
CA GLU A 25 -13.65 -4.25 -15.81
C GLU A 25 -12.87 -4.23 -14.50
N SER A 26 -13.40 -4.84 -13.44
CA SER A 26 -12.74 -4.98 -12.14
C SER A 26 -11.52 -5.89 -12.24
N ALA A 27 -11.65 -7.04 -12.90
CA ALA A 27 -10.55 -7.96 -13.16
C ALA A 27 -9.40 -7.26 -13.89
N ARG A 28 -9.71 -6.48 -14.95
CA ARG A 28 -8.71 -5.71 -15.69
C ARG A 28 -8.02 -4.67 -14.82
N ALA A 29 -8.78 -3.84 -14.11
CA ALA A 29 -8.21 -2.79 -13.25
C ALA A 29 -7.21 -3.35 -12.22
N VAL A 30 -7.55 -4.48 -11.60
CA VAL A 30 -6.68 -5.12 -10.61
C VAL A 30 -5.45 -5.74 -11.26
N VAL A 31 -5.64 -6.54 -12.31
CA VAL A 31 -4.52 -7.27 -12.94
C VAL A 31 -3.54 -6.31 -13.63
N ASP A 32 -4.04 -5.28 -14.31
CA ASP A 32 -3.18 -4.27 -14.93
C ASP A 32 -2.31 -3.57 -13.90
N HIS A 33 -2.90 -3.18 -12.76
CA HIS A 33 -2.16 -2.60 -11.65
C HIS A 33 -1.07 -3.55 -11.11
N LEU A 34 -1.38 -4.84 -10.93
CA LEU A 34 -0.44 -5.83 -10.42
C LEU A 34 0.72 -6.10 -11.40
N VAL A 35 0.40 -6.24 -12.69
CA VAL A 35 1.42 -6.44 -13.73
C VAL A 35 2.29 -5.19 -13.88
N GLU A 36 1.69 -4.00 -13.90
CA GLU A 36 2.43 -2.74 -13.93
C GLU A 36 3.35 -2.60 -12.70
N SER A 37 2.87 -2.96 -11.52
CA SER A 37 3.69 -2.92 -10.29
C SER A 37 4.93 -3.83 -10.38
N SER A 38 4.80 -5.03 -10.95
CA SER A 38 5.96 -5.90 -11.23
C SER A 38 6.92 -5.26 -12.24
N LEU A 39 6.41 -4.61 -13.29
CA LEU A 39 7.25 -3.92 -14.29
C LEU A 39 8.00 -2.72 -13.70
N TYR A 40 7.46 -2.09 -12.66
CA TYR A 40 8.14 -1.04 -11.88
C TYR A 40 9.11 -1.60 -10.81
N GLY A 41 9.28 -2.93 -10.73
CA GLY A 41 10.16 -3.57 -9.74
C GLY A 41 9.57 -3.69 -8.33
N HIS A 42 8.26 -3.47 -8.18
CA HIS A 42 7.53 -3.63 -6.92
C HIS A 42 6.88 -5.02 -6.83
N ASP A 43 7.66 -6.09 -6.90
CA ASP A 43 7.18 -7.47 -6.94
C ASP A 43 6.27 -7.84 -5.77
N SER A 44 6.56 -7.33 -4.56
CA SER A 44 5.74 -7.56 -3.37
C SER A 44 4.31 -7.03 -3.49
N HIS A 45 4.05 -6.09 -4.41
CA HIS A 45 2.75 -5.50 -4.73
C HIS A 45 2.34 -5.80 -6.18
N GLY A 46 3.05 -6.72 -6.81
CA GLY A 46 2.89 -7.10 -8.21
C GLY A 46 2.11 -8.40 -8.39
N SER A 47 2.42 -9.10 -9.47
CA SER A 47 1.72 -10.31 -9.92
C SER A 47 1.69 -11.46 -8.91
N LEU A 48 2.58 -11.48 -7.92
CA LEU A 48 2.52 -12.42 -6.79
C LEU A 48 1.18 -12.35 -6.04
N ARG A 49 0.54 -11.17 -6.01
CA ARG A 49 -0.72 -10.95 -5.31
C ARG A 49 -1.94 -11.56 -6.01
N ILE A 50 -1.83 -11.99 -7.25
CA ILE A 50 -2.95 -12.63 -7.97
C ILE A 50 -3.49 -13.81 -7.17
N TYR A 51 -2.60 -14.71 -6.77
CA TYR A 51 -2.99 -15.89 -5.98
C TYR A 51 -3.61 -15.52 -4.63
N GLU A 52 -2.98 -14.59 -3.92
CA GLU A 52 -3.45 -14.14 -2.61
C GLU A 52 -4.83 -13.49 -2.69
N TYR A 53 -5.06 -12.60 -3.66
CA TYR A 53 -6.33 -11.89 -3.79
C TYR A 53 -7.47 -12.83 -4.18
N ILE A 54 -7.21 -13.82 -5.03
CA ILE A 54 -8.20 -14.84 -5.36
C ILE A 54 -8.59 -15.63 -4.11
N GLY A 55 -7.62 -16.04 -3.28
CA GLY A 55 -7.89 -16.67 -1.99
C GLY A 55 -8.74 -15.77 -1.09
N GLN A 56 -8.43 -14.48 -1.00
CA GLN A 56 -9.19 -13.52 -0.18
C GLN A 56 -10.63 -13.31 -0.70
N ILE A 57 -10.86 -13.41 -2.00
CA ILE A 57 -12.22 -13.42 -2.58
C ILE A 57 -12.96 -14.69 -2.15
N GLN A 58 -12.32 -15.85 -2.25
CA GLN A 58 -12.91 -17.13 -1.85
C GLN A 58 -13.24 -17.19 -0.36
N ASP A 59 -12.41 -16.56 0.47
CA ASP A 59 -12.61 -16.45 1.91
C ASP A 59 -13.63 -15.37 2.31
N GLY A 60 -14.19 -14.62 1.33
CA GLY A 60 -15.15 -13.55 1.57
C GLY A 60 -14.58 -12.29 2.20
N ILE A 61 -13.24 -12.11 2.16
CA ILE A 61 -12.56 -10.90 2.65
C ILE A 61 -12.78 -9.73 1.70
N PHE A 62 -12.78 -9.98 0.39
CA PHE A 62 -13.12 -9.01 -0.65
C PHE A 62 -14.44 -9.37 -1.31
N ASP A 63 -15.26 -8.35 -1.57
CA ASP A 63 -16.40 -8.50 -2.48
C ASP A 63 -15.92 -8.34 -3.93
N PRO A 64 -15.94 -9.39 -4.76
CA PRO A 64 -15.51 -9.30 -6.15
C PRO A 64 -16.36 -8.34 -6.99
N LYS A 65 -17.58 -8.03 -6.54
CA LYS A 65 -18.53 -7.10 -7.18
C LYS A 65 -18.66 -5.78 -6.44
N GLY A 66 -17.91 -5.60 -5.34
CA GLY A 66 -17.92 -4.38 -4.54
C GLY A 66 -17.61 -3.15 -5.40
N GLN A 67 -18.33 -2.07 -5.14
CA GLN A 67 -18.17 -0.81 -5.86
C GLN A 67 -18.05 0.36 -4.89
N PRO A 68 -17.15 1.32 -5.16
CA PRO A 68 -17.03 2.51 -4.33
C PRO A 68 -18.25 3.42 -4.46
N SER A 69 -18.64 4.05 -3.35
CA SER A 69 -19.73 5.03 -3.31
C SER A 69 -19.31 6.27 -2.51
N ILE A 70 -19.82 7.42 -2.91
CA ILE A 70 -19.56 8.69 -2.22
C ILE A 70 -20.46 8.76 -0.98
N ILE A 71 -19.86 8.96 0.20
CA ILE A 71 -20.58 9.10 1.48
C ILE A 71 -20.59 10.52 2.02
N SER A 72 -19.69 11.39 1.54
CA SER A 72 -19.71 12.82 1.81
C SER A 72 -19.14 13.54 0.60
N ASP A 73 -19.90 14.51 0.08
CA ASP A 73 -19.55 15.26 -1.13
C ASP A 73 -19.49 16.76 -0.82
N ARG A 74 -18.28 17.31 -0.83
CA ARG A 74 -18.02 18.75 -0.75
C ARG A 74 -17.12 19.14 -1.91
N PRO A 75 -17.12 20.40 -2.36
CA PRO A 75 -16.37 20.81 -3.57
C PRO A 75 -14.93 20.30 -3.65
N CYS A 76 -14.15 20.52 -2.58
CA CYS A 76 -12.73 20.13 -2.54
C CYS A 76 -12.42 18.96 -1.59
N ALA A 77 -13.43 18.35 -0.95
CA ALA A 77 -13.23 17.30 0.05
C ALA A 77 -14.32 16.24 -0.07
N VAL A 78 -13.95 15.05 -0.49
CA VAL A 78 -14.89 13.95 -0.69
C VAL A 78 -14.49 12.74 0.15
N ALA A 79 -15.47 12.06 0.74
CA ALA A 79 -15.25 10.79 1.41
C ALA A 79 -15.98 9.67 0.67
N ILE A 80 -15.28 8.53 0.49
CA ILE A 80 -15.72 7.36 -0.26
C ILE A 80 -15.74 6.14 0.65
N ASP A 81 -16.78 5.36 0.57
CA ASP A 81 -16.83 3.99 1.03
C ASP A 81 -16.51 3.05 -0.13
N GLY A 82 -15.53 2.19 0.01
CA GLY A 82 -15.08 1.28 -1.06
C GLY A 82 -15.99 0.07 -1.25
N GLY A 83 -17.02 -0.13 -0.42
CA GLY A 83 -17.99 -1.21 -0.58
C GLY A 83 -17.38 -2.61 -0.45
N GLY A 84 -16.28 -2.78 0.27
CA GLY A 84 -15.57 -4.06 0.39
C GLY A 84 -14.85 -4.50 -0.90
N ALA A 85 -14.79 -3.65 -1.93
CA ALA A 85 -14.10 -3.94 -3.19
C ALA A 85 -12.59 -4.14 -3.00
N MET A 86 -11.95 -4.73 -4.00
CA MET A 86 -10.48 -4.71 -4.10
C MET A 86 -9.97 -3.27 -4.16
N GLY A 87 -8.88 -3.00 -3.43
CA GLY A 87 -8.41 -1.65 -3.19
C GLY A 87 -8.07 -0.85 -4.46
N GLN A 88 -7.61 -1.52 -5.51
CA GLN A 88 -7.29 -0.88 -6.79
C GLN A 88 -8.52 -0.19 -7.42
N ILE A 89 -9.70 -0.78 -7.27
CA ILE A 89 -10.96 -0.24 -7.82
C ILE A 89 -11.31 1.05 -7.08
N GLY A 90 -11.34 0.99 -5.74
CA GLY A 90 -11.66 2.14 -4.91
C GLY A 90 -10.64 3.28 -5.05
N ALA A 91 -9.36 2.96 -5.07
CA ALA A 91 -8.31 3.96 -5.14
C ALA A 91 -8.19 4.62 -6.54
N THR A 92 -8.44 3.87 -7.62
CA THR A 92 -8.52 4.44 -8.97
C THR A 92 -9.71 5.39 -9.10
N PHE A 93 -10.88 4.99 -8.58
CA PHE A 93 -12.07 5.84 -8.54
C PHE A 93 -11.81 7.11 -7.72
N ALA A 94 -11.25 6.98 -6.51
CA ALA A 94 -10.92 8.11 -5.64
C ALA A 94 -9.96 9.09 -6.32
N THR A 95 -8.94 8.56 -7.01
CA THR A 95 -7.96 9.37 -7.73
C THR A 95 -8.59 10.12 -8.89
N GLN A 96 -9.43 9.47 -9.69
CA GLN A 96 -10.12 10.14 -10.80
C GLN A 96 -11.04 11.24 -10.29
N LEU A 97 -11.80 10.98 -9.23
CA LEU A 97 -12.65 11.97 -8.60
C LEU A 97 -11.85 13.17 -8.07
N ALA A 98 -10.68 12.92 -7.44
CA ALA A 98 -9.79 13.99 -7.00
C ALA A 98 -9.29 14.85 -8.19
N ILE A 99 -8.94 14.24 -9.31
CA ILE A 99 -8.52 14.94 -10.53
C ILE A 99 -9.65 15.82 -11.06
N ASP A 100 -10.86 15.29 -11.15
CA ASP A 100 -12.02 16.01 -11.69
C ASP A 100 -12.38 17.23 -10.81
N ARG A 101 -12.37 17.04 -9.49
CA ARG A 101 -12.58 18.13 -8.53
C ARG A 101 -11.45 19.16 -8.56
N ALA A 102 -10.20 18.73 -8.66
CA ALA A 102 -9.06 19.64 -8.75
C ALA A 102 -9.08 20.45 -10.06
N ARG A 103 -9.57 19.88 -11.16
CA ARG A 103 -9.76 20.60 -12.42
C ARG A 103 -10.76 21.74 -12.30
N GLU A 104 -11.80 21.56 -11.52
CA GLU A 104 -12.85 22.58 -11.30
C GLU A 104 -12.44 23.60 -10.23
N HIS A 105 -11.82 23.14 -9.14
CA HIS A 105 -11.62 23.94 -7.93
C HIS A 105 -10.15 24.26 -7.62
N GLY A 106 -9.20 23.80 -8.43
CA GLY A 106 -7.76 24.00 -8.24
C GLY A 106 -7.08 23.01 -7.29
N VAL A 107 -7.82 22.45 -6.32
CA VAL A 107 -7.32 21.45 -5.37
C VAL A 107 -8.45 20.51 -4.95
N ALA A 108 -8.11 19.25 -4.64
CA ALA A 108 -9.06 18.32 -4.02
C ALA A 108 -8.37 17.35 -3.08
N THR A 109 -9.12 16.89 -2.08
CA THR A 109 -8.76 15.81 -1.17
C THR A 109 -9.86 14.77 -1.18
N VAL A 110 -9.50 13.51 -1.41
CA VAL A 110 -10.45 12.40 -1.37
C VAL A 110 -9.95 11.35 -0.37
N THR A 111 -10.82 10.92 0.53
CA THR A 111 -10.55 9.84 1.48
C THR A 111 -11.32 8.61 1.08
N LEU A 112 -10.67 7.44 1.19
CA LEU A 112 -11.25 6.14 0.89
C LEU A 112 -11.12 5.22 2.11
N ARG A 113 -12.21 4.55 2.47
CA ARG A 113 -12.24 3.54 3.53
C ARG A 113 -12.97 2.29 3.05
N ASN A 114 -12.94 1.22 3.85
CA ASN A 114 -13.69 -0.02 3.60
C ASN A 114 -13.41 -0.60 2.21
N CYS A 115 -12.12 -0.77 1.90
CA CYS A 115 -11.65 -1.43 0.68
C CYS A 115 -10.47 -2.35 1.01
N GLY A 116 -10.15 -3.24 0.09
CA GLY A 116 -9.00 -4.12 0.19
C GLY A 116 -7.66 -3.41 0.02
N HIS A 117 -6.60 -4.21 -0.04
CA HIS A 117 -5.24 -3.73 -0.28
C HIS A 117 -5.14 -2.97 -1.62
N VAL A 118 -4.64 -1.74 -1.57
CA VAL A 118 -4.61 -0.83 -2.74
C VAL A 118 -3.45 -1.10 -3.71
N GLY A 119 -2.56 -2.04 -3.39
CA GLY A 119 -1.37 -2.33 -4.21
C GLY A 119 -0.29 -1.26 -4.06
N ARG A 120 0.43 -0.98 -5.14
CA ARG A 120 1.48 0.03 -5.21
C ARG A 120 0.88 1.43 -5.17
N VAL A 121 1.13 2.16 -4.09
CA VAL A 121 0.49 3.47 -3.84
C VAL A 121 0.90 4.52 -4.87
N GLY A 122 2.12 4.45 -5.38
CA GLY A 122 2.62 5.38 -6.41
C GLY A 122 1.86 5.37 -7.73
N ALA A 123 1.04 4.35 -8.00
CA ALA A 123 0.21 4.32 -9.21
C ALA A 123 -0.81 5.46 -9.24
N TYR A 124 -1.35 5.86 -8.09
CA TYR A 124 -2.41 6.85 -7.98
C TYR A 124 -1.92 8.28 -8.21
N PRO A 125 -0.88 8.79 -7.53
CA PRO A 125 -0.33 10.09 -7.88
C PRO A 125 0.25 10.11 -9.30
N LEU A 126 0.76 8.99 -9.82
CA LEU A 126 1.21 8.90 -11.20
C LEU A 126 0.05 9.10 -12.20
N GLN A 127 -1.14 8.53 -11.91
CA GLN A 127 -2.36 8.79 -12.69
C GLN A 127 -2.71 10.29 -12.71
N SER A 128 -2.58 10.98 -11.57
CA SER A 128 -2.79 12.43 -11.49
C SER A 128 -1.76 13.21 -12.32
N ALA A 129 -0.49 12.84 -12.20
CA ALA A 129 0.60 13.53 -12.90
C ALA A 129 0.52 13.37 -14.43
N ARG A 130 0.08 12.21 -14.92
CA ARG A 130 -0.17 11.98 -16.35
C ARG A 130 -1.32 12.83 -16.91
N GLN A 131 -2.21 13.35 -16.03
CA GLN A 131 -3.28 14.26 -16.40
C GLN A 131 -2.95 15.75 -16.10
N GLY A 132 -1.70 16.05 -15.77
CA GLY A 132 -1.20 17.41 -15.57
C GLY A 132 -1.35 17.95 -14.14
N PHE A 133 -1.67 17.12 -13.18
CA PHE A 133 -1.84 17.49 -11.77
C PHE A 133 -0.69 16.98 -10.89
N ILE A 134 -0.38 17.70 -9.83
CA ILE A 134 0.46 17.16 -8.76
C ILE A 134 -0.42 16.21 -7.91
N GLY A 135 0.01 14.97 -7.77
CA GLY A 135 -0.68 13.97 -6.96
C GLY A 135 0.09 13.63 -5.68
N LEU A 136 -0.64 13.47 -4.57
CA LEU A 136 -0.13 12.90 -3.32
C LEU A 136 -1.07 11.78 -2.89
N ALA A 137 -0.51 10.68 -2.39
CA ALA A 137 -1.28 9.58 -1.83
C ALA A 137 -0.63 9.07 -0.55
N PHE A 138 -1.47 8.75 0.42
CA PHE A 138 -1.10 8.18 1.70
C PHE A 138 -1.97 6.96 1.96
N CYS A 139 -1.41 5.93 2.56
CA CYS A 139 -2.15 4.73 2.88
C CYS A 139 -1.81 4.24 4.29
N ASN A 140 -2.84 3.72 4.98
CA ASN A 140 -2.69 3.01 6.24
C ASN A 140 -3.48 1.70 6.17
N ALA A 141 -2.85 0.57 6.45
CA ALA A 141 -3.48 -0.75 6.38
C ALA A 141 -4.36 -1.10 7.61
N GLY A 142 -4.64 -0.14 8.48
CA GLY A 142 -5.46 -0.38 9.67
C GLY A 142 -4.84 -1.45 10.60
N HIS A 143 -5.70 -2.26 11.25
CA HIS A 143 -5.25 -3.23 12.26
C HIS A 143 -4.63 -4.51 11.69
N LEU A 144 -4.88 -4.86 10.45
CA LEU A 144 -4.36 -6.09 9.83
C LEU A 144 -2.87 -6.01 9.45
N GLY A 145 -2.32 -4.79 9.33
CA GLY A 145 -0.93 -4.58 8.92
C GLY A 145 -0.05 -3.96 10.02
N ARG A 146 -0.40 -4.12 11.29
CA ARG A 146 0.33 -3.53 12.42
C ARG A 146 1.62 -4.28 12.72
N GLN A 147 2.67 -3.91 12.02
CA GLN A 147 3.97 -4.59 12.08
C GLN A 147 5.13 -3.63 12.36
N ILE A 148 4.83 -2.32 12.38
CA ILE A 148 5.83 -1.28 12.57
C ILE A 148 5.68 -0.72 13.98
N ALA A 149 6.77 -0.75 14.75
CA ALA A 149 6.80 -0.09 16.04
C ALA A 149 6.79 1.44 15.85
N PRO A 150 6.04 2.20 16.66
CA PRO A 150 6.25 3.63 16.77
C PRO A 150 7.69 3.89 17.28
N TYR A 151 8.24 5.07 17.01
CA TYR A 151 9.53 5.44 17.55
C TYR A 151 9.54 5.33 19.07
N GLY A 152 10.50 4.58 19.63
CA GLY A 152 10.58 4.30 21.07
C GLY A 152 9.61 3.23 21.60
N GLY A 153 8.73 2.69 20.74
CA GLY A 153 7.85 1.57 21.08
C GLY A 153 8.46 0.22 20.73
N ILE A 154 7.93 -0.84 21.34
CA ILE A 154 8.36 -2.22 21.10
C ILE A 154 7.34 -3.05 20.31
N ASP A 155 6.07 -2.68 20.35
CA ASP A 155 4.99 -3.39 19.64
C ASP A 155 4.74 -2.83 18.26
N GLY A 156 4.36 -3.68 17.31
CA GLY A 156 3.81 -3.27 16.02
C GLY A 156 2.44 -2.60 16.16
N LYS A 157 2.36 -1.30 15.97
CA LYS A 157 1.13 -0.49 16.07
C LYS A 157 0.76 0.19 14.75
N LEU A 158 1.73 0.39 13.87
CA LEU A 158 1.58 1.05 12.58
C LEU A 158 1.78 0.04 11.45
N SER A 159 1.25 0.32 10.27
CA SER A 159 1.63 -0.38 9.04
C SER A 159 2.83 0.33 8.38
N THR A 160 3.22 -0.13 7.21
CA THR A 160 4.29 0.49 6.42
C THR A 160 3.97 1.91 5.98
N ASN A 161 2.70 2.32 6.06
CA ASN A 161 2.15 3.67 5.84
C ASN A 161 2.88 4.42 4.71
N PRO A 162 2.78 3.95 3.45
CA PRO A 162 3.49 4.54 2.34
C PRO A 162 3.04 5.96 2.07
N ILE A 163 3.99 6.76 1.57
CA ILE A 163 3.77 8.10 1.04
C ILE A 163 4.21 8.06 -0.42
N ALA A 164 3.33 8.49 -1.31
CA ALA A 164 3.67 8.63 -2.71
C ALA A 164 3.34 10.04 -3.21
N PHE A 165 4.19 10.55 -4.08
CA PHE A 165 4.08 11.84 -4.70
C PHE A 165 4.45 11.74 -6.18
N ALA A 166 3.67 12.38 -7.05
CA ALA A 166 4.06 12.53 -8.44
C ALA A 166 3.75 13.93 -8.95
N ALA A 167 4.60 14.43 -9.84
CA ALA A 167 4.45 15.70 -10.50
C ALA A 167 4.63 15.56 -12.01
N PRO A 168 3.82 16.30 -12.82
CA PRO A 168 3.98 16.30 -14.25
C PRO A 168 5.34 16.90 -14.63
N ARG A 169 5.87 16.43 -15.75
CA ARG A 169 7.12 16.91 -16.31
C ARG A 169 6.93 17.16 -17.79
N ARG A 170 7.48 18.27 -18.30
CA ARG A 170 7.37 18.61 -19.73
C ARG A 170 8.09 17.53 -20.56
N ASP A 171 7.38 17.01 -21.56
CA ASP A 171 7.89 16.10 -22.60
C ASP A 171 8.57 14.81 -22.07
N ASN A 172 8.25 14.38 -20.85
CA ASN A 172 8.81 13.20 -20.22
C ASN A 172 7.83 12.54 -19.27
N GLU A 173 8.16 11.30 -18.85
CA GLU A 173 7.44 10.64 -17.77
C GLU A 173 7.46 11.50 -16.49
N PRO A 174 6.37 11.51 -15.73
CA PRO A 174 6.28 12.26 -14.47
C PRO A 174 7.40 11.88 -13.49
N ILE A 175 7.74 12.84 -12.62
CA ILE A 175 8.58 12.54 -11.46
C ILE A 175 7.70 11.77 -10.45
N LEU A 176 8.20 10.64 -9.96
CA LEU A 176 7.50 9.80 -8.98
C LEU A 176 8.40 9.50 -7.79
N VAL A 177 7.86 9.71 -6.59
CA VAL A 177 8.39 9.18 -5.33
C VAL A 177 7.33 8.24 -4.77
N ASP A 178 7.72 7.02 -4.43
CA ASP A 178 6.85 6.01 -3.82
C ASP A 178 7.65 5.26 -2.78
N MET A 179 7.40 5.53 -1.51
CA MET A 179 8.20 5.01 -0.40
C MET A 179 7.36 4.61 0.80
N THR A 180 7.82 3.60 1.51
CA THR A 180 7.32 3.27 2.84
C THR A 180 7.87 4.24 3.89
N THR A 181 7.14 4.42 5.00
CA THR A 181 7.63 5.14 6.19
C THR A 181 8.26 4.20 7.23
N SER A 182 8.46 2.93 6.90
CA SER A 182 9.25 1.97 7.64
C SER A 182 10.63 1.77 7.00
N VAL A 183 11.60 1.25 7.76
CA VAL A 183 12.97 0.99 7.27
C VAL A 183 13.03 -0.15 6.23
N CYS A 184 12.03 -1.03 6.23
CA CYS A 184 11.84 -2.04 5.20
C CYS A 184 10.36 -2.47 5.13
N ALA A 185 10.01 -3.15 4.04
CA ALA A 185 8.72 -3.81 3.91
C ALA A 185 8.76 -5.20 4.58
N GLU A 186 7.63 -5.64 5.15
CA GLU A 186 7.45 -6.96 5.75
C GLU A 186 7.88 -8.10 4.81
N GLY A 187 7.52 -8.00 3.54
CA GLY A 187 7.90 -9.00 2.54
C GLY A 187 9.41 -9.23 2.43
N LYS A 188 10.25 -8.21 2.69
CA LYS A 188 11.70 -8.37 2.71
C LYS A 188 12.17 -9.20 3.90
N VAL A 189 11.53 -9.02 5.07
CA VAL A 189 11.83 -9.83 6.27
C VAL A 189 11.46 -11.29 6.01
N ARG A 190 10.27 -11.55 5.44
CA ARG A 190 9.84 -12.92 5.09
C ARG A 190 10.73 -13.58 4.03
N VAL A 191 11.20 -12.83 3.06
CA VAL A 191 12.15 -13.36 2.06
C VAL A 191 13.46 -13.76 2.71
N ALA A 192 14.02 -12.93 3.59
CA ALA A 192 15.23 -13.27 4.34
C ALA A 192 15.02 -14.51 5.22
N HIS A 193 13.90 -14.57 5.96
CA HIS A 193 13.51 -15.73 6.75
C HIS A 193 13.46 -17.02 5.91
N ASN A 194 12.74 -17.01 4.78
CA ASN A 194 12.58 -18.18 3.91
C ASN A 194 13.91 -18.64 3.28
N LYS A 195 14.88 -17.75 3.18
CA LYS A 195 16.23 -18.06 2.67
C LYS A 195 17.22 -18.45 3.77
N GLY A 196 16.87 -18.27 5.05
CA GLY A 196 17.80 -18.43 6.17
C GLY A 196 18.91 -17.37 6.18
N GLU A 197 18.62 -16.16 5.67
CA GLU A 197 19.55 -15.03 5.61
C GLU A 197 19.25 -14.04 6.73
N SER A 198 20.30 -13.47 7.35
CA SER A 198 20.15 -12.40 8.32
C SER A 198 19.76 -11.08 7.64
N LEU A 199 19.05 -10.22 8.37
CA LEU A 199 18.74 -8.86 7.97
C LEU A 199 19.90 -7.91 8.27
N PRO A 200 20.03 -6.79 7.54
CA PRO A 200 20.89 -5.70 7.96
C PRO A 200 20.45 -5.14 9.33
N GLU A 201 21.41 -4.65 10.11
CA GLU A 201 21.15 -3.98 11.37
C GLU A 201 20.15 -2.81 11.23
N GLY A 202 19.40 -2.54 12.31
CA GLY A 202 18.44 -1.43 12.35
C GLY A 202 17.18 -1.65 11.52
N ARG A 203 16.82 -2.91 11.21
CA ARG A 203 15.60 -3.24 10.48
C ARG A 203 14.48 -3.67 11.39
N ILE A 204 14.77 -4.50 12.37
CA ILE A 204 13.79 -5.08 13.28
C ILE A 204 14.28 -5.01 14.73
N ILE A 205 13.33 -5.16 15.63
CA ILE A 205 13.52 -5.44 17.05
C ILE A 205 12.83 -6.77 17.37
N ASP A 206 13.33 -7.47 18.41
CA ASP A 206 12.66 -8.63 18.97
C ASP A 206 11.42 -8.23 19.80
N HIS A 207 10.74 -9.19 20.42
CA HIS A 207 9.54 -8.95 21.22
C HIS A 207 9.82 -8.18 22.53
N ASP A 208 11.08 -8.12 22.99
CA ASP A 208 11.51 -7.37 24.15
C ASP A 208 12.00 -5.95 23.79
N GLY A 209 12.04 -5.62 22.50
CA GLY A 209 12.46 -4.32 21.97
C GLY A 209 13.96 -4.21 21.71
N ASN A 210 14.73 -5.30 21.80
CA ASN A 210 16.16 -5.27 21.49
C ASN A 210 16.38 -5.31 19.97
N PRO A 211 17.41 -4.60 19.44
CA PRO A 211 17.78 -4.70 18.05
C PRO A 211 18.09 -6.16 17.64
N SER A 212 17.52 -6.62 16.53
CA SER A 212 17.79 -7.94 15.97
C SER A 212 18.09 -7.88 14.47
N THR A 213 18.83 -8.90 14.01
CA THR A 213 19.09 -9.19 12.61
C THR A 213 18.53 -10.55 12.18
N ASP A 214 17.97 -11.31 13.13
CA ASP A 214 17.35 -12.61 12.87
C ASP A 214 15.90 -12.42 12.45
N PRO A 215 15.51 -12.78 11.20
CA PRO A 215 14.12 -12.69 10.77
C PRO A 215 13.12 -13.50 11.60
N GLU A 216 13.58 -14.57 12.31
CA GLU A 216 12.73 -15.37 13.18
C GLU A 216 12.18 -14.55 14.34
N ASP A 217 12.93 -13.58 14.85
CA ASP A 217 12.49 -12.68 15.92
C ASP A 217 11.27 -11.83 15.52
N PHE A 218 11.06 -11.64 14.22
CA PHE A 218 9.88 -10.95 13.70
C PHE A 218 8.74 -11.91 13.33
N VAL A 219 9.08 -13.05 12.70
CA VAL A 219 8.07 -14.01 12.16
C VAL A 219 7.54 -14.93 13.25
N GLY A 220 8.36 -15.22 14.26
CA GLY A 220 8.05 -16.13 15.36
C GLY A 220 6.95 -15.62 16.29
N LYS A 221 6.65 -16.39 17.33
CA LYS A 221 5.64 -16.02 18.34
C LYS A 221 6.21 -16.18 19.75
N PRO A 222 6.29 -15.11 20.57
CA PRO A 222 5.88 -13.74 20.27
C PRO A 222 6.80 -13.11 19.21
N GLY A 223 6.23 -12.34 18.28
CA GLY A 223 7.01 -11.66 17.24
C GLY A 223 7.38 -10.25 17.64
N GLY A 224 8.49 -9.78 17.12
CA GLY A 224 8.96 -8.41 17.26
C GLY A 224 8.32 -7.45 16.24
N ALA A 225 9.00 -6.36 15.92
CA ALA A 225 8.48 -5.33 15.03
C ALA A 225 9.56 -4.78 14.08
N ILE A 226 9.12 -4.26 12.95
CA ILE A 226 9.95 -3.49 12.03
C ILE A 226 10.07 -2.06 12.56
N LEU A 227 11.23 -1.45 12.36
CA LEU A 227 11.49 -0.09 12.82
C LEU A 227 10.93 0.98 11.85
N PRO A 228 10.55 2.17 12.35
CA PRO A 228 10.15 3.29 11.53
C PRO A 228 11.35 3.87 10.78
N PHE A 229 11.11 4.44 9.60
CA PHE A 229 12.15 5.10 8.80
C PHE A 229 12.70 6.34 9.52
N GLY A 230 14.03 6.51 9.48
CA GLY A 230 14.72 7.72 9.94
C GLY A 230 15.16 7.72 11.41
N GLY A 231 14.61 6.85 12.22
CA GLY A 231 15.00 6.77 13.65
C GLY A 231 14.94 8.13 14.36
N PRO A 232 15.81 8.38 15.37
CA PRO A 232 15.78 9.61 16.18
C PRO A 232 15.97 10.90 15.38
N LYS A 233 16.66 10.83 14.23
CA LYS A 233 17.00 12.02 13.45
C LYS A 233 15.83 12.59 12.65
N VAL A 234 14.84 11.80 12.31
CA VAL A 234 13.64 12.24 11.58
C VAL A 234 12.56 12.75 12.52
N PHE A 235 12.57 12.28 13.76
CA PHE A 235 11.64 12.70 14.79
C PHE A 235 12.22 13.81 15.70
N CYS A 236 13.13 14.65 15.15
CA CYS A 236 13.64 15.83 15.85
C CYS A 236 12.48 16.75 16.24
N GLY A 237 12.17 16.83 17.51
CA GLY A 237 11.03 17.57 18.08
C GLY A 237 10.03 16.68 18.80
N PHE A 238 10.17 15.37 18.72
CA PHE A 238 9.41 14.42 19.51
C PHE A 238 10.14 14.19 20.85
N ASP A 239 9.56 14.68 21.91
CA ASP A 239 10.03 14.44 23.27
C ASP A 239 9.41 13.13 23.77
N PRO A 240 10.20 12.04 23.91
CA PRO A 240 9.66 10.76 24.35
C PRO A 240 9.05 10.82 25.76
N GLU A 241 9.44 11.78 26.59
CA GLU A 241 8.87 11.97 27.93
C GLU A 241 7.45 12.55 27.89
N ARG A 242 7.05 13.21 26.79
CA ARG A 242 5.70 13.74 26.60
C ARG A 242 4.67 12.73 26.13
N VAL A 243 5.08 11.55 25.68
CA VAL A 243 4.17 10.51 25.15
C VAL A 243 3.72 9.52 26.22
N THR A 244 4.33 9.53 27.39
CA THR A 244 3.96 8.64 28.51
C THR A 244 2.73 9.11 29.28
N SER A 245 2.19 10.29 29.01
CA SER A 245 0.95 10.77 29.62
C SER A 245 -0.22 10.68 28.65
N ASN A 246 -0.96 9.56 28.73
CA ASN A 246 -2.38 9.42 28.38
C ASN A 246 -2.96 10.36 27.32
N HIS A 247 -2.87 10.03 26.03
CA HIS A 247 -3.87 10.40 25.01
C HIS A 247 -3.50 9.76 23.67
N ILE A 248 -3.78 8.49 23.51
CA ILE A 248 -4.16 7.88 22.22
C ILE A 248 -5.23 6.81 22.50
#